data_1e73e2dcadb6646f9537e43b37ae038f
#
_entry.id   1e73e2dcadb6646f9537e43b37ae038f
#
_cell.length_a   1.000
_cell.length_b   1.000
_cell.length_c   1.000
_cell.angle_alpha   90.00
_cell.angle_beta   90.00
_cell.angle_gamma   90.00
#
_symmetry.space_group_name_H-M   'P 1'
#
loop_
_entity.id
_entity.type
_entity.pdbx_description
1 polymer ?
#
loop_
_entity_poly.entity_id
_entity_poly.type
_entity_poly.pdbx_seq_one_letter_code
_entity_poly.pdbx_strand_id
1 'polypeptide(L)'
;MAKEIYRRYMWLTDTIRSAKNGITFEQISSKWQRCSLNIKGEELPKRTFRNWLNSLPTALGVVVECDKKAPFRYRIANREIERNDLLEWSLNAMALGNIISESNDIHDRIMVDDIPTANETLRIICSAMRNCHMIWMHYQPFDTDYDYSFNTKPYAVKLSGNRWYLIAHSDSHNRDFCYGLDRILEVKELEETFQMPKDYSAQEKFKYSIGIYAGEQLPIEEVKLKVSGYLQDYMETLPLHWSQRVVERDEKSTTYGYTMRCTYELVDKLTGLGSFCQVLEPLSLRQQVRENALKIAEIYK
;
A
#
# COMPACT_ATOMS: atom_id res chain seq x y z
N MET A 1 7.51 19.43 17.86
CA MET A 1 8.48 20.02 16.89
C MET A 1 8.84 19.05 15.76
N ALA A 2 9.44 17.87 16.00
CA ALA A 2 9.85 16.96 14.92
C ALA A 2 8.69 16.49 14.00
N LYS A 3 7.52 16.17 14.56
CA LYS A 3 6.33 15.73 13.81
C LYS A 3 5.79 16.82 12.86
N GLU A 4 5.88 18.08 13.24
CA GLU A 4 5.37 19.19 12.47
C GLU A 4 6.30 19.56 11.31
N ILE A 5 7.61 19.50 11.50
CA ILE A 5 8.56 19.74 10.42
C ILE A 5 8.48 18.64 9.36
N TYR A 6 8.26 17.37 9.78
CA TYR A 6 8.07 16.26 8.86
C TYR A 6 6.83 16.46 7.98
N ARG A 7 5.71 16.93 8.53
CA ARG A 7 4.50 17.27 7.75
C ARG A 7 4.77 18.35 6.70
N ARG A 8 5.61 19.34 7.02
CA ARG A 8 6.01 20.40 6.07
C ARG A 8 6.88 19.84 4.93
N TYR A 9 7.77 18.90 5.23
CA TYR A 9 8.57 18.23 4.21
C TYR A 9 7.72 17.41 3.26
N MET A 10 6.76 16.65 3.78
CA MET A 10 5.81 15.89 2.98
C MET A 10 4.95 16.80 2.09
N TRP A 11 4.42 17.90 2.65
CA TRP A 11 3.66 18.89 1.90
C TRP A 11 4.50 19.49 0.75
N LEU A 12 5.74 19.86 1.01
CA LEU A 12 6.64 20.41 -0.02
C LEU A 12 6.91 19.40 -1.12
N THR A 13 7.20 18.16 -0.75
CA THR A 13 7.43 17.07 -1.69
C THR A 13 6.21 16.82 -2.57
N ASP A 14 5.02 16.74 -1.99
CA ASP A 14 3.78 16.54 -2.75
C ASP A 14 3.49 17.72 -3.68
N THR A 15 3.69 18.94 -3.20
CA THR A 15 3.52 20.18 -4.00
C THR A 15 4.43 20.20 -5.23
N ILE A 16 5.68 19.76 -5.10
CA ILE A 16 6.63 19.69 -6.23
C ILE A 16 6.27 18.52 -7.16
N ARG A 17 5.92 17.37 -6.62
CA ARG A 17 5.55 16.17 -7.37
C ARG A 17 4.31 16.37 -8.24
N SER A 18 3.28 17.00 -7.68
CA SER A 18 2.01 17.26 -8.37
C SER A 18 2.15 18.20 -9.58
N ALA A 19 3.26 18.92 -9.68
CA ALA A 19 3.52 19.84 -10.78
C ALA A 19 4.24 19.17 -11.95
N LYS A 20 3.50 18.52 -12.85
CA LYS A 20 4.03 17.77 -14.02
C LYS A 20 5.14 18.48 -14.78
N ASN A 21 5.07 19.83 -14.92
CA ASN A 21 6.04 20.65 -15.64
C ASN A 21 7.04 21.36 -14.72
N GLY A 22 7.12 20.94 -13.45
CA GLY A 22 7.89 21.62 -12.42
C GLY A 22 7.19 22.90 -11.92
N ILE A 23 7.61 23.40 -10.76
CA ILE A 23 6.96 24.49 -10.03
C ILE A 23 8.00 25.54 -9.61
N THR A 24 7.65 26.85 -9.70
CA THR A 24 8.55 27.93 -9.25
C THR A 24 8.41 28.16 -7.76
N PHE A 25 9.41 28.85 -7.18
CA PHE A 25 9.36 29.22 -5.76
C PHE A 25 8.14 30.09 -5.43
N GLU A 26 7.80 31.03 -6.29
CA GLU A 26 6.66 31.93 -6.11
C GLU A 26 5.34 31.15 -6.05
N GLN A 27 5.19 30.15 -6.91
CA GLN A 27 4.03 29.27 -6.92
C GLN A 27 3.98 28.40 -5.64
N ILE A 28 5.12 27.89 -5.18
CA ILE A 28 5.21 27.15 -3.91
C ILE A 28 4.83 28.05 -2.75
N SER A 29 5.36 29.29 -2.68
CA SER A 29 5.05 30.25 -1.62
C SER A 29 3.57 30.61 -1.60
N SER A 30 2.96 30.83 -2.77
CA SER A 30 1.52 31.07 -2.87
C SER A 30 0.66 29.91 -2.38
N LYS A 31 1.06 28.67 -2.69
CA LYS A 31 0.37 27.46 -2.15
C LYS A 31 0.58 27.32 -0.64
N TRP A 32 1.78 27.66 -0.14
CA TRP A 32 2.09 27.64 1.29
C TRP A 32 1.20 28.59 2.09
N GLN A 33 0.93 29.78 1.59
CA GLN A 33 0.05 30.75 2.26
C GLN A 33 -1.37 30.21 2.50
N ARG A 34 -1.85 29.31 1.63
CA ARG A 34 -3.18 28.70 1.71
C ARG A 34 -3.18 27.33 2.38
N CYS A 35 -2.00 26.84 2.77
CA CYS A 35 -1.86 25.51 3.37
C CYS A 35 -2.34 25.51 4.82
N SER A 36 -3.08 24.49 5.22
CA SER A 36 -3.54 24.26 6.60
C SER A 36 -2.40 24.17 7.63
N LEU A 37 -1.19 23.83 7.19
CA LEU A 37 0.01 23.81 8.04
C LEU A 37 0.56 25.23 8.33
N ASN A 38 0.08 26.23 7.61
CA ASN A 38 0.46 27.63 7.75
C ASN A 38 -0.68 28.44 8.37
N ILE A 39 -0.96 28.20 9.64
CA ILE A 39 -2.10 28.81 10.37
C ILE A 39 -2.12 30.34 10.23
N LYS A 40 -0.97 30.98 10.10
CA LYS A 40 -0.85 32.44 9.99
C LYS A 40 -0.95 32.99 8.56
N GLY A 41 -0.96 32.11 7.54
CA GLY A 41 -0.96 32.52 6.13
C GLY A 41 0.28 33.32 5.69
N GLU A 42 1.40 33.21 6.40
CA GLU A 42 2.63 33.94 6.12
C GLU A 42 3.29 33.42 4.83
N GLU A 43 4.02 34.30 4.14
CA GLU A 43 4.85 33.89 3.00
C GLU A 43 5.94 32.91 3.44
N LEU A 44 6.33 32.02 2.52
CA LEU A 44 7.43 31.09 2.76
C LEU A 44 8.77 31.83 2.60
N PRO A 45 9.56 32.02 3.67
CA PRO A 45 10.86 32.65 3.53
C PRO A 45 11.80 31.80 2.67
N LYS A 46 12.53 32.40 1.73
CA LYS A 46 13.48 31.69 0.85
C LYS A 46 14.52 30.87 1.63
N ARG A 47 14.96 31.37 2.79
CA ARG A 47 15.88 30.63 3.68
C ARG A 47 15.24 29.38 4.23
N THR A 48 14.00 29.45 4.69
CA THR A 48 13.23 28.30 5.20
C THR A 48 13.01 27.27 4.10
N PHE A 49 12.63 27.72 2.92
CA PHE A 49 12.46 26.86 1.75
C PHE A 49 13.75 26.11 1.39
N ARG A 50 14.89 26.79 1.33
CA ARG A 50 16.19 26.15 1.07
C ARG A 50 16.57 25.14 2.14
N ASN A 51 16.31 25.46 3.42
CA ASN A 51 16.55 24.52 4.51
C ASN A 51 15.70 23.27 4.37
N TRP A 52 14.42 23.42 3.99
CA TRP A 52 13.56 22.27 3.75
C TRP A 52 14.07 21.42 2.59
N LEU A 53 14.39 22.03 1.44
CA LEU A 53 14.95 21.30 0.29
C LEU A 53 16.20 20.49 0.67
N ASN A 54 17.12 21.08 1.42
CA ASN A 54 18.35 20.43 1.84
C ASN A 54 18.11 19.26 2.82
N SER A 55 16.99 19.28 3.54
CA SER A 55 16.63 18.23 4.49
C SER A 55 15.85 17.07 3.85
N LEU A 56 15.22 17.27 2.69
CA LEU A 56 14.42 16.23 2.01
C LEU A 56 15.21 14.93 1.76
N PRO A 57 16.47 14.95 1.29
CA PRO A 57 17.20 13.72 1.04
C PRO A 57 17.39 12.87 2.30
N THR A 58 17.71 13.51 3.43
CA THR A 58 17.91 12.80 4.70
C THR A 58 16.60 12.40 5.36
N ALA A 59 15.56 13.25 5.27
CA ALA A 59 14.29 13.03 5.95
C ALA A 59 13.36 12.08 5.20
N LEU A 60 13.35 12.12 3.86
CA LEU A 60 12.41 11.41 3.00
C LEU A 60 13.09 10.64 1.85
N GLY A 61 14.41 10.69 1.71
CA GLY A 61 15.10 10.12 0.54
C GLY A 61 14.80 10.84 -0.79
N VAL A 62 14.23 12.06 -0.74
CA VAL A 62 13.76 12.79 -1.92
C VAL A 62 14.78 13.83 -2.36
N VAL A 63 15.24 13.74 -3.60
CA VAL A 63 16.13 14.72 -4.21
C VAL A 63 15.32 15.62 -5.14
N VAL A 64 15.46 16.94 -4.97
CA VAL A 64 14.80 17.96 -5.79
C VAL A 64 15.85 18.68 -6.62
N GLU A 65 15.62 18.78 -7.91
CA GLU A 65 16.42 19.55 -8.85
C GLU A 65 15.72 20.86 -9.21
N CYS A 66 16.54 21.88 -9.50
CA CYS A 66 16.07 23.17 -9.99
C CYS A 66 16.63 23.43 -11.37
N ASP A 67 15.82 23.94 -12.28
CA ASP A 67 16.27 24.36 -13.61
C ASP A 67 17.37 25.43 -13.50
N LYS A 68 18.39 25.33 -14.35
CA LYS A 68 19.52 26.28 -14.37
C LYS A 68 19.18 27.62 -15.01
N LYS A 69 18.01 27.74 -15.68
CA LYS A 69 17.54 28.96 -16.36
C LYS A 69 16.15 29.34 -15.85
N ALA A 70 15.85 30.61 -15.90
CA ALA A 70 14.51 31.13 -15.60
C ALA A 70 13.44 30.49 -16.52
N PRO A 71 12.30 30.18 -15.98
CA PRO A 71 11.77 30.44 -14.63
C PRO A 71 12.11 29.35 -13.58
N PHE A 72 13.32 29.17 -13.20
CA PHE A 72 13.85 28.26 -12.16
C PHE A 72 12.79 27.33 -11.53
N ARG A 73 12.47 26.22 -12.19
CA ARG A 73 11.44 25.27 -11.76
C ARG A 73 12.07 24.14 -10.97
N TYR A 74 11.42 23.78 -9.89
CA TYR A 74 11.79 22.65 -9.03
C TYR A 74 11.05 21.40 -9.48
N ARG A 75 11.76 20.26 -9.54
CA ARG A 75 11.24 18.92 -9.89
C ARG A 75 11.88 17.88 -9.00
N ILE A 76 11.19 16.78 -8.80
CA ILE A 76 11.79 15.61 -8.16
C ILE A 76 12.71 14.91 -9.16
N ALA A 77 13.97 14.72 -8.76
CA ALA A 77 15.03 14.20 -9.61
C ALA A 77 15.13 12.68 -9.60
N ASN A 78 14.84 12.04 -8.46
CA ASN A 78 15.07 10.63 -8.29
C ASN A 78 13.83 9.80 -8.63
N ARG A 79 13.99 8.91 -9.59
CA ARG A 79 13.02 7.87 -9.92
C ARG A 79 12.83 6.82 -8.80
N GLU A 80 13.61 6.90 -7.73
CA GLU A 80 13.52 5.98 -6.59
C GLU A 80 12.25 6.16 -5.76
N ILE A 81 11.59 7.33 -5.83
CA ILE A 81 10.27 7.54 -5.22
C ILE A 81 9.23 6.63 -5.89
N GLU A 82 9.33 6.43 -7.20
CA GLU A 82 8.46 5.51 -7.95
C GLU A 82 8.68 4.02 -7.56
N ARG A 83 9.77 3.72 -6.82
CA ARG A 83 10.10 2.39 -6.32
C ARG A 83 9.83 2.20 -4.84
N ASN A 84 9.51 3.28 -4.10
CA ASN A 84 9.18 3.21 -2.69
C ASN A 84 7.67 3.34 -2.49
N ASP A 85 6.98 2.23 -2.67
CA ASP A 85 5.52 2.13 -2.55
C ASP A 85 4.98 2.70 -1.22
N LEU A 86 5.73 2.54 -0.12
CA LEU A 86 5.33 3.06 1.18
C LEU A 86 5.43 4.59 1.24
N LEU A 87 6.48 5.18 0.67
CA LEU A 87 6.62 6.63 0.61
C LEU A 87 5.56 7.24 -0.30
N GLU A 88 5.32 6.66 -1.46
CA GLU A 88 4.28 7.09 -2.38
C GLU A 88 2.89 7.01 -1.73
N TRP A 89 2.58 5.90 -1.09
CA TRP A 89 1.35 5.72 -0.33
C TRP A 89 1.20 6.78 0.77
N SER A 90 2.27 7.03 1.54
CA SER A 90 2.27 8.02 2.62
C SER A 90 2.04 9.44 2.10
N LEU A 91 2.66 9.79 0.96
CA LEU A 91 2.46 11.10 0.31
C LEU A 91 1.01 11.25 -0.17
N ASN A 92 0.44 10.22 -0.79
CA ASN A 92 -0.94 10.23 -1.25
C ASN A 92 -1.93 10.33 -0.07
N ALA A 93 -1.71 9.58 1.00
CA ALA A 93 -2.56 9.65 2.21
C ALA A 93 -2.54 11.03 2.86
N MET A 94 -1.37 11.68 2.90
CA MET A 94 -1.25 13.04 3.43
C MET A 94 -1.89 14.08 2.50
N ALA A 95 -1.72 13.95 1.19
CA ALA A 95 -2.36 14.84 0.22
C ALA A 95 -3.89 14.79 0.36
N LEU A 96 -4.46 13.60 0.48
CA LEU A 96 -5.89 13.42 0.76
C LEU A 96 -6.29 14.07 2.08
N GLY A 97 -5.54 13.84 3.16
CA GLY A 97 -5.80 14.47 4.46
C GLY A 97 -5.78 15.99 4.40
N ASN A 98 -4.86 16.58 3.63
CA ASN A 98 -4.79 18.02 3.43
C ASN A 98 -6.01 18.53 2.62
N ILE A 99 -6.37 17.88 1.52
CA ILE A 99 -7.55 18.23 0.71
C ILE A 99 -8.82 18.18 1.55
N ILE A 100 -9.02 17.12 2.33
CA ILE A 100 -10.17 16.98 3.23
C ILE A 100 -10.17 18.09 4.27
N SER A 101 -9.02 18.41 4.87
CA SER A 101 -8.89 19.46 5.87
C SER A 101 -9.13 20.86 5.29
N GLU A 102 -8.70 21.12 4.06
CA GLU A 102 -8.94 22.38 3.34
C GLU A 102 -10.39 22.52 2.87
N SER A 103 -11.12 21.39 2.76
CA SER A 103 -12.52 21.31 2.32
C SER A 103 -13.49 21.21 3.51
N ASN A 104 -13.15 21.80 4.65
CA ASN A 104 -13.93 21.68 5.89
C ASN A 104 -15.36 22.26 5.78
N ASP A 105 -15.57 23.20 4.86
CA ASP A 105 -16.86 23.80 4.52
C ASP A 105 -17.80 22.89 3.72
N ILE A 106 -17.25 21.81 3.13
CA ILE A 106 -18.00 20.81 2.35
C ILE A 106 -17.76 19.37 2.84
N HIS A 107 -17.32 19.19 4.08
CA HIS A 107 -16.98 17.86 4.62
C HIS A 107 -18.15 16.87 4.59
N ASP A 108 -19.39 17.35 4.67
CA ASP A 108 -20.62 16.56 4.52
C ASP A 108 -20.84 15.97 3.12
N ARG A 109 -20.06 16.45 2.13
CA ARG A 109 -20.09 15.97 0.74
C ARG A 109 -18.91 15.05 0.40
N ILE A 110 -18.00 14.81 1.35
CA ILE A 110 -16.86 13.93 1.19
C ILE A 110 -17.13 12.66 1.99
N MET A 111 -17.34 11.56 1.28
CA MET A 111 -17.56 10.26 1.88
C MET A 111 -16.31 9.39 1.73
N VAL A 112 -15.93 8.71 2.79
CA VAL A 112 -14.86 7.71 2.82
C VAL A 112 -15.43 6.43 3.43
N ASP A 113 -14.99 5.30 2.93
CA ASP A 113 -15.34 4.02 3.52
C ASP A 113 -14.66 3.84 4.88
N ASP A 114 -15.34 3.15 5.79
CA ASP A 114 -14.77 2.81 7.08
C ASP A 114 -13.58 1.89 6.92
N ILE A 115 -12.41 2.33 7.40
CA ILE A 115 -11.20 1.51 7.45
C ILE A 115 -10.94 1.15 8.90
N PRO A 116 -10.87 -0.15 9.26
CA PRO A 116 -10.47 -0.57 10.60
C PRO A 116 -9.09 -0.02 10.91
N THR A 117 -9.03 0.96 11.82
CA THR A 117 -7.80 1.74 12.02
C THR A 117 -6.74 1.00 12.82
N ALA A 118 -7.15 0.13 13.77
CA ALA A 118 -6.23 -0.63 14.66
C ALA A 118 -4.94 0.14 15.05
N ASN A 119 -5.04 1.49 15.17
CA ASN A 119 -3.89 2.40 15.26
C ASN A 119 -3.03 2.14 16.49
N GLU A 120 -3.64 1.80 17.62
CA GLU A 120 -2.93 1.48 18.87
C GLU A 120 -2.13 0.18 18.72
N THR A 121 -2.80 -0.88 18.27
CA THR A 121 -2.20 -2.18 17.98
C THR A 121 -1.03 -2.05 16.99
N LEU A 122 -1.23 -1.29 15.91
CA LEU A 122 -0.19 -1.04 14.92
C LEU A 122 1.02 -0.31 15.50
N ARG A 123 0.82 0.65 16.41
CA ARG A 123 1.94 1.35 17.09
C ARG A 123 2.77 0.41 17.93
N ILE A 124 2.14 -0.43 18.75
CA ILE A 124 2.84 -1.40 19.60
C ILE A 124 3.65 -2.38 18.73
N ILE A 125 3.03 -2.90 17.68
CA ILE A 125 3.70 -3.83 16.74
C ILE A 125 4.89 -3.14 16.05
N CYS A 126 4.72 -1.91 15.56
CA CYS A 126 5.82 -1.17 14.94
C CYS A 126 6.96 -0.85 15.93
N SER A 127 6.64 -0.62 17.21
CA SER A 127 7.66 -0.46 18.27
C SER A 127 8.44 -1.75 18.45
N ALA A 128 7.74 -2.87 18.63
CA ALA A 128 8.35 -4.18 18.81
C ALA A 128 9.24 -4.59 17.60
N MET A 129 8.77 -4.37 16.38
CA MET A 129 9.57 -4.62 15.16
C MET A 129 10.85 -3.78 15.13
N ARG A 130 10.80 -2.50 15.51
CA ARG A 130 11.97 -1.61 15.55
C ARG A 130 13.01 -2.08 16.56
N ASN A 131 12.56 -2.57 17.70
CA ASN A 131 13.40 -3.02 18.79
C ASN A 131 13.80 -4.50 18.66
N CYS A 132 13.29 -5.21 17.66
CA CYS A 132 13.39 -6.66 17.52
C CYS A 132 12.90 -7.39 18.78
N HIS A 133 11.84 -6.92 19.40
CA HIS A 133 11.19 -7.51 20.56
C HIS A 133 10.08 -8.47 20.13
N MET A 134 9.96 -9.59 20.83
CA MET A 134 8.78 -10.44 20.71
C MET A 134 7.53 -9.71 21.22
N ILE A 135 6.38 -10.14 20.75
CA ILE A 135 5.09 -9.69 21.27
C ILE A 135 4.31 -10.86 21.86
N TRP A 136 3.61 -10.61 22.96
CA TRP A 136 2.50 -11.42 23.40
C TRP A 136 1.22 -10.90 22.77
N MET A 137 0.38 -11.80 22.27
CA MET A 137 -0.84 -11.45 21.55
C MET A 137 -2.01 -12.33 22.00
N HIS A 138 -3.17 -11.70 22.25
CA HIS A 138 -4.46 -12.34 22.45
C HIS A 138 -5.27 -12.14 21.16
N TYR A 139 -5.63 -13.22 20.50
CA TYR A 139 -6.15 -13.22 19.12
C TYR A 139 -7.43 -14.05 19.00
N GLN A 140 -8.42 -13.52 18.28
CA GLN A 140 -9.66 -14.21 17.93
C GLN A 140 -9.78 -14.41 16.42
N PRO A 141 -9.64 -15.63 15.88
CA PRO A 141 -9.93 -15.93 14.48
C PRO A 141 -11.42 -15.77 14.16
N PHE A 142 -11.76 -15.59 12.87
CA PHE A 142 -13.16 -15.51 12.46
C PHE A 142 -13.89 -16.87 12.40
N ASP A 143 -13.15 -17.94 12.24
CA ASP A 143 -13.64 -19.29 11.98
C ASP A 143 -13.75 -20.16 13.24
N THR A 144 -13.54 -19.57 14.42
CA THR A 144 -13.58 -20.28 15.69
C THR A 144 -14.31 -19.44 16.76
N ASP A 145 -14.98 -20.13 17.69
CA ASP A 145 -15.64 -19.51 18.84
C ASP A 145 -14.70 -19.29 20.03
N TYR A 146 -13.43 -19.66 19.90
CA TYR A 146 -12.43 -19.50 20.96
C TYR A 146 -11.30 -18.56 20.53
N ASP A 147 -10.81 -17.80 21.49
CA ASP A 147 -9.63 -17.00 21.42
C ASP A 147 -8.43 -17.73 22.02
N TYR A 148 -7.23 -17.27 21.69
CA TYR A 148 -6.00 -17.83 22.24
C TYR A 148 -4.89 -16.80 22.34
N SER A 149 -3.98 -17.05 23.29
CA SER A 149 -2.84 -16.17 23.54
C SER A 149 -1.52 -16.88 23.29
N PHE A 150 -0.56 -16.17 22.73
CA PHE A 150 0.75 -16.72 22.41
C PHE A 150 1.80 -15.63 22.22
N ASN A 151 3.07 -16.02 22.27
CA ASN A 151 4.19 -15.18 21.92
C ASN A 151 4.58 -15.40 20.46
N THR A 152 4.99 -14.34 19.78
CA THR A 152 5.39 -14.43 18.36
C THR A 152 6.40 -13.34 18.01
N LYS A 153 7.12 -13.52 16.92
CA LYS A 153 8.12 -12.58 16.39
C LYS A 153 7.49 -11.74 15.29
N PRO A 154 7.24 -10.43 15.50
CA PRO A 154 6.65 -9.56 14.49
C PRO A 154 7.68 -9.24 13.42
N TYR A 155 7.48 -9.75 12.20
CA TYR A 155 8.41 -9.56 11.08
C TYR A 155 8.04 -8.40 10.17
N ALA A 156 6.75 -8.24 9.86
CA ALA A 156 6.29 -7.18 8.98
C ALA A 156 4.80 -6.86 9.20
N VAL A 157 4.37 -5.71 8.71
CA VAL A 157 2.95 -5.37 8.59
C VAL A 157 2.59 -5.11 7.13
N LYS A 158 1.39 -5.51 6.72
CA LYS A 158 0.88 -5.35 5.36
C LYS A 158 -0.53 -4.78 5.39
N LEU A 159 -0.77 -3.75 4.58
CA LEU A 159 -2.12 -3.28 4.27
C LEU A 159 -2.64 -4.03 3.04
N SER A 160 -3.79 -4.69 3.16
CA SER A 160 -4.43 -5.40 2.06
C SER A 160 -5.95 -5.37 2.23
N GLY A 161 -6.70 -5.05 1.16
CA GLY A 161 -8.16 -5.00 1.21
C GLY A 161 -8.70 -4.10 2.32
N ASN A 162 -8.09 -2.94 2.54
CA ASN A 162 -8.41 -1.98 3.60
C ASN A 162 -8.21 -2.49 5.05
N ARG A 163 -7.48 -3.59 5.24
CA ARG A 163 -7.14 -4.14 6.57
C ARG A 163 -5.65 -4.26 6.76
N TRP A 164 -5.19 -3.98 7.97
CA TRP A 164 -3.81 -4.22 8.38
C TRP A 164 -3.63 -5.66 8.85
N TYR A 165 -2.54 -6.25 8.42
CA TYR A 165 -2.14 -7.61 8.81
C TYR A 165 -0.72 -7.59 9.36
N LEU A 166 -0.51 -8.32 10.44
CA LEU A 166 0.79 -8.65 10.98
C LEU A 166 1.29 -9.94 10.35
N ILE A 167 2.47 -9.94 9.78
CA ILE A 167 3.21 -11.13 9.42
C ILE A 167 4.14 -11.45 10.59
N ALA A 168 3.91 -12.57 11.25
CA ALA A 168 4.68 -12.96 12.40
C ALA A 168 5.14 -14.41 12.35
N HIS A 169 6.37 -14.67 12.81
CA HIS A 169 6.96 -15.99 12.83
C HIS A 169 6.61 -16.73 14.11
N SER A 170 6.13 -17.95 13.96
CA SER A 170 5.84 -18.89 15.04
C SER A 170 6.96 -19.93 15.14
N ASP A 171 7.71 -19.91 16.23
CA ASP A 171 8.77 -20.91 16.48
C ASP A 171 8.19 -22.33 16.62
N SER A 172 7.02 -22.46 17.24
CA SER A 172 6.36 -23.77 17.42
C SER A 172 5.97 -24.46 16.11
N HIS A 173 5.67 -23.66 15.08
CA HIS A 173 5.28 -24.16 13.76
C HIS A 173 6.39 -23.96 12.70
N ASN A 174 7.45 -23.27 13.04
CA ASN A 174 8.56 -22.90 12.16
C ASN A 174 8.08 -22.30 10.81
N ARG A 175 7.10 -21.39 10.90
CA ARG A 175 6.55 -20.70 9.74
C ARG A 175 5.94 -19.36 10.11
N ASP A 176 5.72 -18.53 9.09
CA ASP A 176 5.06 -17.24 9.24
C ASP A 176 3.55 -17.37 9.07
N PHE A 177 2.83 -16.63 9.87
CA PHE A 177 1.38 -16.48 9.79
C PHE A 177 1.00 -15.02 9.56
N CYS A 178 -0.19 -14.80 8.96
CA CYS A 178 -0.79 -13.50 8.79
C CYS A 178 -1.96 -13.32 9.74
N TYR A 179 -1.87 -12.34 10.63
CA TYR A 179 -2.89 -12.03 11.64
C TYR A 179 -3.52 -10.68 11.31
N GLY A 180 -4.85 -10.60 11.16
CA GLY A 180 -5.55 -9.32 11.01
C GLY A 180 -5.48 -8.53 12.32
N LEU A 181 -5.06 -7.25 12.24
CA LEU A 181 -4.92 -6.41 13.42
C LEU A 181 -6.27 -6.12 14.10
N ASP A 182 -7.33 -6.10 13.33
CA ASP A 182 -8.72 -5.94 13.78
C ASP A 182 -9.26 -7.13 14.61
N ARG A 183 -8.52 -8.24 14.65
CA ARG A 183 -8.82 -9.44 15.42
C ARG A 183 -7.89 -9.65 16.61
N ILE A 184 -6.97 -8.72 16.83
CA ILE A 184 -6.12 -8.71 18.02
C ILE A 184 -6.87 -8.03 19.14
N LEU A 185 -7.25 -8.80 20.17
CA LEU A 185 -7.97 -8.31 21.33
C LEU A 185 -7.03 -7.57 22.29
N GLU A 186 -5.80 -8.06 22.44
CA GLU A 186 -4.75 -7.42 23.24
C GLU A 186 -3.36 -7.76 22.66
N VAL A 187 -2.45 -6.81 22.72
CA VAL A 187 -1.03 -6.99 22.32
C VAL A 187 -0.12 -6.28 23.31
N LYS A 188 1.01 -6.94 23.63
CA LYS A 188 2.04 -6.38 24.50
C LYS A 188 3.41 -6.62 23.88
N GLU A 189 4.24 -5.58 23.85
CA GLU A 189 5.67 -5.71 23.55
C GLU A 189 6.36 -6.36 24.76
N LEU A 190 7.18 -7.39 24.51
CA LEU A 190 7.94 -8.12 25.51
C LEU A 190 9.38 -7.60 25.55
N GLU A 191 10.08 -7.85 26.65
CA GLU A 191 11.52 -7.57 26.74
C GLU A 191 12.39 -8.60 26.00
N GLU A 192 11.81 -9.76 25.69
CA GLU A 192 12.48 -10.83 24.95
C GLU A 192 12.73 -10.39 23.50
N THR A 193 14.00 -10.50 23.08
CA THR A 193 14.45 -10.11 21.74
C THR A 193 14.56 -11.31 20.80
N PHE A 194 14.46 -11.05 19.51
CA PHE A 194 14.74 -12.04 18.46
C PHE A 194 15.71 -11.48 17.42
N GLN A 195 16.35 -12.35 16.68
CA GLN A 195 17.15 -11.96 15.53
C GLN A 195 16.33 -12.08 14.25
N MET A 196 16.21 -10.98 13.52
CA MET A 196 15.58 -10.98 12.22
C MET A 196 16.45 -11.80 11.25
N PRO A 197 15.89 -12.75 10.47
CA PRO A 197 16.67 -13.46 9.46
C PRO A 197 17.27 -12.49 8.45
N LYS A 198 18.56 -12.65 8.14
CA LYS A 198 19.31 -11.70 7.29
C LYS A 198 18.72 -11.54 5.90
N ASP A 199 18.16 -12.60 5.36
CA ASP A 199 17.60 -12.65 4.01
C ASP A 199 16.07 -12.47 3.96
N TYR A 200 15.45 -12.09 5.10
CA TYR A 200 14.01 -11.87 5.13
C TYR A 200 13.62 -10.58 4.42
N SER A 201 12.75 -10.72 3.46
CA SER A 201 12.09 -9.60 2.79
C SER A 201 10.60 -9.89 2.63
N ALA A 202 9.77 -9.12 3.32
CA ALA A 202 8.31 -9.21 3.16
C ALA A 202 7.89 -8.86 1.71
N GLN A 203 8.59 -7.93 1.05
CA GLN A 203 8.31 -7.57 -0.35
C GLN A 203 8.57 -8.74 -1.28
N GLU A 204 9.72 -9.41 -1.19
CA GLU A 204 10.01 -10.59 -2.02
C GLU A 204 9.07 -11.76 -1.72
N LYS A 205 8.68 -11.94 -0.44
CA LYS A 205 7.73 -12.97 -0.01
C LYS A 205 6.38 -12.86 -0.72
N PHE A 206 5.82 -11.65 -0.81
CA PHE A 206 4.52 -11.39 -1.42
C PHE A 206 4.58 -10.95 -2.89
N LYS A 207 5.77 -10.84 -3.46
CA LYS A 207 6.01 -10.27 -4.79
C LYS A 207 5.18 -10.91 -5.90
N TYR A 208 4.96 -12.21 -5.83
CA TYR A 208 4.27 -12.98 -6.87
C TYR A 208 2.86 -13.42 -6.44
N SER A 209 2.29 -12.81 -5.40
CA SER A 209 0.94 -13.10 -4.94
C SER A 209 0.13 -11.82 -4.76
N ILE A 210 -1.18 -11.96 -4.79
CA ILE A 210 -2.12 -10.91 -4.34
C ILE A 210 -2.61 -11.24 -2.94
N GLY A 211 -3.11 -10.22 -2.22
CA GLY A 211 -3.69 -10.46 -0.89
C GLY A 211 -2.66 -10.72 0.20
N ILE A 212 -3.01 -11.58 1.15
CA ILE A 212 -2.24 -11.86 2.37
C ILE A 212 -1.64 -13.27 2.43
N TYR A 213 -1.94 -14.10 1.45
CA TYR A 213 -1.37 -15.43 1.34
C TYR A 213 -0.22 -15.45 0.33
N ALA A 214 1.00 -15.57 0.84
CA ALA A 214 2.20 -15.55 0.00
C ALA A 214 2.30 -16.74 -0.96
N GLY A 215 1.75 -17.92 -0.57
CA GLY A 215 1.71 -19.11 -1.40
C GLY A 215 3.11 -19.64 -1.77
N GLU A 216 4.11 -19.52 -0.88
CA GLU A 216 5.52 -19.82 -1.19
C GLU A 216 5.75 -21.26 -1.68
N GLN A 217 4.87 -22.21 -1.31
CA GLN A 217 4.90 -23.58 -1.78
C GLN A 217 4.32 -23.76 -3.20
N LEU A 218 3.65 -22.73 -3.75
CA LEU A 218 3.10 -22.77 -5.09
C LEU A 218 4.13 -22.30 -6.11
N PRO A 219 4.16 -22.88 -7.32
CA PRO A 219 5.02 -22.41 -8.38
C PRO A 219 4.63 -21.00 -8.84
N ILE A 220 5.60 -20.26 -9.34
CA ILE A 220 5.34 -19.02 -10.08
C ILE A 220 5.00 -19.41 -11.51
N GLU A 221 3.84 -18.98 -11.99
CA GLU A 221 3.32 -19.36 -13.30
C GLU A 221 3.02 -18.11 -14.17
N GLU A 222 2.99 -18.31 -15.46
CA GLU A 222 2.48 -17.34 -16.41
C GLU A 222 0.96 -17.44 -16.47
N VAL A 223 0.28 -16.37 -16.07
CA VAL A 223 -1.18 -16.28 -16.09
C VAL A 223 -1.61 -15.37 -17.24
N LYS A 224 -2.56 -15.83 -18.06
CA LYS A 224 -3.16 -15.03 -19.13
C LYS A 224 -4.66 -14.86 -18.87
N LEU A 225 -5.09 -13.61 -18.84
CA LEU A 225 -6.49 -13.22 -18.63
C LEU A 225 -6.98 -12.45 -19.85
N LYS A 226 -8.07 -12.91 -20.46
CA LYS A 226 -8.79 -12.14 -21.48
C LYS A 226 -9.87 -11.32 -20.79
N VAL A 227 -9.82 -10.02 -20.99
CA VAL A 227 -10.69 -9.04 -20.34
C VAL A 227 -11.48 -8.28 -21.40
N SER A 228 -12.77 -8.04 -21.16
CA SER A 228 -13.66 -7.38 -22.10
C SER A 228 -14.52 -6.29 -21.44
N GLY A 229 -15.19 -5.48 -22.28
CA GLY A 229 -16.06 -4.41 -21.80
C GLY A 229 -15.32 -3.36 -20.96
N TYR A 230 -16.02 -2.78 -19.99
CA TYR A 230 -15.49 -1.72 -19.11
C TYR A 230 -14.28 -2.18 -18.25
N LEU A 231 -14.14 -3.49 -18.03
CA LEU A 231 -13.07 -4.02 -17.20
C LEU A 231 -11.69 -3.81 -17.84
N GLN A 232 -11.59 -3.60 -19.16
CA GLN A 232 -10.34 -3.27 -19.83
C GLN A 232 -9.75 -1.96 -19.31
N ASP A 233 -10.55 -0.88 -19.31
CA ASP A 233 -10.13 0.44 -18.86
C ASP A 233 -9.84 0.43 -17.35
N TYR A 234 -10.65 -0.30 -16.60
CA TYR A 234 -10.46 -0.46 -15.17
C TYR A 234 -9.12 -1.13 -14.83
N MET A 235 -8.77 -2.23 -15.50
CA MET A 235 -7.50 -2.93 -15.27
C MET A 235 -6.28 -2.19 -15.84
N GLU A 236 -6.48 -1.31 -16.81
CA GLU A 236 -5.41 -0.44 -17.33
C GLU A 236 -5.05 0.66 -16.33
N THR A 237 -6.06 1.23 -15.66
CA THR A 237 -5.86 2.30 -14.66
C THR A 237 -5.49 1.77 -13.28
N LEU A 238 -5.93 0.56 -12.94
CA LEU A 238 -5.64 -0.12 -11.68
C LEU A 238 -5.21 -1.57 -11.96
N PRO A 239 -3.93 -1.81 -12.25
CA PRO A 239 -3.40 -3.14 -12.53
C PRO A 239 -3.65 -4.14 -11.39
N LEU A 240 -4.03 -5.37 -11.73
CA LEU A 240 -4.28 -6.44 -10.76
C LEU A 240 -2.99 -6.80 -9.99
N HIS A 241 -1.85 -6.72 -10.66
CA HIS A 241 -0.54 -7.06 -10.13
C HIS A 241 0.55 -6.27 -10.86
N TRP A 242 1.64 -5.96 -10.18
CA TRP A 242 2.76 -5.19 -10.75
C TRP A 242 3.34 -5.79 -12.05
N SER A 243 3.23 -7.11 -12.24
CA SER A 243 3.73 -7.80 -13.45
C SER A 243 2.77 -7.75 -14.63
N GLN A 244 1.67 -6.99 -14.54
CA GLN A 244 0.70 -6.86 -15.62
C GLN A 244 1.35 -6.32 -16.89
N ARG A 245 1.13 -7.03 -18.01
CA ARG A 245 1.55 -6.60 -19.35
C ARG A 245 0.47 -6.93 -20.37
N VAL A 246 0.34 -6.09 -21.37
CA VAL A 246 -0.54 -6.38 -22.51
C VAL A 246 0.14 -7.43 -23.39
N VAL A 247 -0.56 -8.52 -23.66
CA VAL A 247 -0.12 -9.59 -24.57
C VAL A 247 -0.74 -9.40 -25.95
N GLU A 248 -2.05 -9.11 -25.97
CA GLU A 248 -2.82 -8.92 -27.18
C GLU A 248 -3.97 -7.93 -26.90
N ARG A 249 -4.35 -7.15 -27.89
CA ARG A 249 -5.47 -6.22 -27.81
C ARG A 249 -6.25 -6.23 -29.13
N ASP A 250 -7.55 -6.36 -29.03
CA ASP A 250 -8.48 -6.17 -30.14
C ASP A 250 -9.54 -5.11 -29.78
N GLU A 251 -10.50 -4.85 -30.69
CA GLU A 251 -11.53 -3.83 -30.46
C GLU A 251 -12.47 -4.14 -29.28
N LYS A 252 -12.60 -5.39 -28.87
CA LYS A 252 -13.57 -5.86 -27.87
C LYS A 252 -12.92 -6.39 -26.59
N SER A 253 -11.64 -6.71 -26.64
CA SER A 253 -10.96 -7.36 -25.54
C SER A 253 -9.47 -7.05 -25.49
N THR A 254 -8.90 -7.15 -24.28
CA THR A 254 -7.45 -7.11 -24.05
C THR A 254 -7.04 -8.37 -23.30
N THR A 255 -5.99 -9.03 -23.77
CA THR A 255 -5.35 -10.14 -23.05
C THR A 255 -4.17 -9.59 -22.28
N TYR A 256 -4.24 -9.72 -20.97
CA TYR A 256 -3.14 -9.38 -20.05
C TYR A 256 -2.38 -10.63 -19.64
N GLY A 257 -1.07 -10.50 -19.56
CA GLY A 257 -0.15 -11.51 -19.03
C GLY A 257 0.38 -11.10 -17.66
N TYR A 258 0.56 -12.09 -16.79
CA TYR A 258 1.09 -11.91 -15.43
C TYR A 258 2.08 -13.01 -15.12
N THR A 259 3.02 -12.71 -14.24
CA THR A 259 3.93 -13.69 -13.63
C THR A 259 3.62 -13.73 -12.14
N MET A 260 2.90 -14.78 -11.67
CA MET A 260 2.39 -14.84 -10.29
C MET A 260 2.05 -16.25 -9.85
N ARG A 261 1.77 -16.41 -8.56
CA ARG A 261 1.30 -17.66 -7.97
C ARG A 261 -0.22 -17.74 -8.01
N CYS A 262 -0.74 -18.91 -8.41
CA CYS A 262 -2.18 -19.16 -8.46
C CYS A 262 -2.72 -19.49 -7.07
N THR A 263 -2.82 -18.50 -6.20
CA THR A 263 -3.36 -18.64 -4.84
C THR A 263 -4.88 -18.67 -4.84
N TYR A 264 -5.48 -19.16 -3.73
CA TYR A 264 -6.94 -19.12 -3.56
C TYR A 264 -7.49 -17.68 -3.63
N GLU A 265 -6.76 -16.68 -3.11
CA GLU A 265 -7.17 -15.27 -3.20
C GLU A 265 -7.22 -14.77 -4.64
N LEU A 266 -6.32 -15.28 -5.51
CA LEU A 266 -6.40 -15.01 -6.94
C LEU A 266 -7.66 -15.64 -7.57
N VAL A 267 -7.96 -16.89 -7.23
CA VAL A 267 -9.20 -17.58 -7.69
C VAL A 267 -10.43 -16.77 -7.30
N ASP A 268 -10.54 -16.36 -6.04
CA ASP A 268 -11.67 -15.59 -5.53
C ASP A 268 -11.78 -14.23 -6.22
N LYS A 269 -10.64 -13.54 -6.37
CA LYS A 269 -10.58 -12.25 -7.08
C LYS A 269 -11.06 -12.38 -8.52
N LEU A 270 -10.59 -13.39 -9.25
CA LEU A 270 -10.97 -13.62 -10.66
C LEU A 270 -12.44 -14.04 -10.79
N THR A 271 -12.94 -14.86 -9.86
CA THR A 271 -14.35 -15.22 -9.80
C THR A 271 -15.23 -13.97 -9.61
N GLY A 272 -14.82 -13.04 -8.75
CA GLY A 272 -15.51 -11.78 -8.48
C GLY A 272 -15.51 -10.79 -9.65
N LEU A 273 -14.61 -10.93 -10.64
CA LEU A 273 -14.62 -10.12 -11.86
C LEU A 273 -15.73 -10.53 -12.85
N GLY A 274 -16.40 -11.66 -12.59
CA GLY A 274 -17.55 -12.13 -13.35
C GLY A 274 -17.23 -12.50 -14.80
N SER A 275 -18.22 -12.34 -15.68
CA SER A 275 -18.14 -12.76 -17.09
C SER A 275 -17.23 -11.89 -17.98
N PHE A 276 -16.76 -10.78 -17.47
CA PHE A 276 -15.87 -9.87 -18.21
C PHE A 276 -14.39 -10.28 -18.15
N CYS A 277 -14.06 -11.28 -17.33
CA CYS A 277 -12.70 -11.81 -17.20
C CYS A 277 -12.68 -13.32 -17.45
N GLN A 278 -11.91 -13.76 -18.43
CA GLN A 278 -11.70 -15.17 -18.75
C GLN A 278 -10.27 -15.56 -18.51
N VAL A 279 -10.05 -16.59 -17.71
CA VAL A 279 -8.72 -17.22 -17.54
C VAL A 279 -8.43 -18.04 -18.80
N LEU A 280 -7.34 -17.72 -19.50
CA LEU A 280 -6.84 -18.50 -20.63
C LEU A 280 -5.80 -19.53 -20.18
N GLU A 281 -4.84 -19.10 -19.36
CA GLU A 281 -3.72 -19.87 -18.83
C GLU A 281 -3.45 -19.49 -17.36
N PRO A 282 -2.98 -20.43 -16.54
CA PRO A 282 -2.88 -21.87 -16.78
C PRO A 282 -4.24 -22.56 -16.70
N LEU A 283 -4.32 -23.76 -17.27
CA LEU A 283 -5.57 -24.55 -17.25
C LEU A 283 -6.03 -24.92 -15.83
N SER A 284 -5.08 -25.14 -14.92
CA SER A 284 -5.34 -25.38 -13.49
C SER A 284 -6.11 -24.23 -12.84
N LEU A 285 -5.67 -22.99 -13.05
CA LEU A 285 -6.36 -21.80 -12.54
C LEU A 285 -7.75 -21.63 -13.18
N ARG A 286 -7.84 -21.83 -14.50
CA ARG A 286 -9.12 -21.78 -15.23
C ARG A 286 -10.13 -22.78 -14.64
N GLN A 287 -9.67 -24.00 -14.32
CA GLN A 287 -10.52 -25.01 -13.72
C GLN A 287 -10.99 -24.62 -12.33
N GLN A 288 -10.10 -24.07 -11.48
CA GLN A 288 -10.45 -23.61 -10.13
C GLN A 288 -11.50 -22.49 -10.15
N VAL A 289 -11.32 -21.48 -11.05
CA VAL A 289 -12.30 -20.40 -11.20
C VAL A 289 -13.64 -20.93 -11.70
N ARG A 290 -13.65 -21.88 -12.64
CA ARG A 290 -14.87 -22.55 -13.12
C ARG A 290 -15.59 -23.29 -11.99
N GLU A 291 -14.85 -24.06 -11.18
CA GLU A 291 -15.43 -24.79 -10.06
C GLU A 291 -16.03 -23.86 -9.01
N ASN A 292 -15.34 -22.76 -8.71
CA ASN A 292 -15.83 -21.74 -7.79
C ASN A 292 -17.14 -21.09 -8.30
N ALA A 293 -17.17 -20.73 -9.59
CA ALA A 293 -18.37 -20.20 -10.23
C ALA A 293 -19.56 -21.17 -10.22
N LEU A 294 -19.31 -22.48 -10.42
CA LEU A 294 -20.34 -23.50 -10.34
C LEU A 294 -20.90 -23.65 -8.91
N LYS A 295 -20.04 -23.64 -7.89
CA LYS A 295 -20.47 -23.63 -6.48
C LYS A 295 -21.37 -22.45 -6.17
N ILE A 296 -21.01 -21.26 -6.66
CA ILE A 296 -21.84 -20.06 -6.51
C ILE A 296 -23.20 -20.28 -7.20
N ALA A 297 -23.22 -20.78 -8.45
CA ALA A 297 -24.45 -21.01 -9.18
C ALA A 297 -25.37 -22.05 -8.49
N GLU A 298 -24.80 -22.99 -7.73
CA GLU A 298 -25.57 -23.97 -6.96
C GLU A 298 -26.33 -23.37 -5.76
N ILE A 299 -25.77 -22.32 -5.14
CA ILE A 299 -26.42 -21.64 -4.01
C ILE A 299 -27.70 -20.90 -4.43
N TYR A 300 -27.81 -20.52 -5.72
CA TYR A 300 -28.93 -19.78 -6.28
C TYR A 300 -29.90 -20.62 -7.12
N LYS A 301 -29.85 -21.95 -7.00
CA LYS A 301 -30.83 -22.87 -7.56
C LYS A 301 -32.02 -23.04 -6.61
#